data_140c94d5b231b5b5faa4c951823090ad
#
_entry.id   140c94d5b231b5b5faa4c951823090ad
#
_cell.length_a   1.000
_cell.length_b   1.000
_cell.length_c   1.000
_cell.angle_alpha   90.00
_cell.angle_beta   90.00
_cell.angle_gamma   90.00
#
_symmetry.space_group_name_H-M   'P 1'
#
loop_
_entity.id
_entity.type
_entity.pdbx_description
1 polymer ?
#
loop_
_entity_poly.entity_id
_entity_poly.type
_entity_poly.pdbx_seq_one_letter_code
_entity_poly.pdbx_strand_id
1 'polypeptide(L)'
;RDGQPGVDGAPGTTTTRITYQKPDGSNEEVATLNDGLKFKGDMGATSNVKLNKQVDITGGVTSASDLATGNNIGVTSAAVGADGNAKLQLQLAKNLTGLQSVTASDTVKAGTATVGNHTVADNKGANQTGNFVTGLDNTNWNMADPVFVPGRAATEDQLKTVSDAVKAASASSSDYRLIENDA
;
A
#
# COMPACT_ATOMS: atom_id res chain seq x y z
N ARG A 1 16.65 -14.56 -47.58
CA ARG A 1 16.66 -13.61 -48.67
C ARG A 1 18.05 -12.99 -48.76
N ASP A 2 18.64 -13.06 -49.91
CA ASP A 2 19.89 -12.38 -50.17
C ASP A 2 19.66 -10.87 -50.05
N GLY A 3 20.63 -10.14 -49.58
CA GLY A 3 20.54 -8.70 -49.45
C GLY A 3 20.34 -7.99 -50.78
N GLN A 4 20.23 -6.66 -50.77
CA GLN A 4 20.21 -5.90 -51.98
C GLN A 4 21.57 -5.98 -52.72
N PRO A 5 21.59 -6.10 -54.03
CA PRO A 5 22.84 -6.03 -54.78
C PRO A 5 23.60 -4.75 -54.46
N GLY A 6 24.90 -4.84 -54.33
CA GLY A 6 25.77 -3.66 -54.27
C GLY A 6 25.82 -2.93 -55.57
N VAL A 7 26.13 -1.65 -55.50
CA VAL A 7 26.55 -0.85 -56.71
C VAL A 7 28.05 -1.01 -56.89
N ASP A 8 28.55 -0.74 -58.08
CA ASP A 8 29.97 -0.83 -58.39
C ASP A 8 30.85 -0.16 -57.34
N GLY A 9 31.72 -0.93 -56.71
CA GLY A 9 32.64 -0.49 -55.68
C GLY A 9 32.08 -0.31 -54.28
N ALA A 10 30.80 -0.62 -54.00
CA ALA A 10 30.21 -0.56 -52.67
C ALA A 10 29.64 -1.94 -52.24
N PRO A 11 29.72 -2.34 -50.96
CA PRO A 11 29.09 -3.53 -50.46
C PRO A 11 27.58 -3.45 -50.59
N GLY A 12 26.91 -4.55 -50.94
CA GLY A 12 25.46 -4.68 -50.86
C GLY A 12 24.95 -4.74 -49.42
N THR A 13 23.67 -4.53 -49.22
CA THR A 13 23.02 -4.72 -47.91
C THR A 13 22.74 -6.19 -47.69
N THR A 14 23.10 -6.72 -46.54
CA THR A 14 22.78 -8.09 -46.11
C THR A 14 21.62 -8.07 -45.11
N THR A 15 20.65 -8.94 -45.25
CA THR A 15 19.60 -9.20 -44.24
C THR A 15 20.00 -10.45 -43.45
N THR A 16 19.92 -10.32 -42.11
CA THR A 16 20.23 -11.44 -41.19
C THR A 16 19.01 -12.22 -40.77
N ARG A 17 17.81 -11.88 -41.29
CA ARG A 17 16.54 -12.53 -40.94
C ARG A 17 15.96 -13.30 -42.12
N ILE A 18 15.32 -14.43 -41.79
CA ILE A 18 14.51 -15.16 -42.76
C ILE A 18 13.23 -14.41 -43.01
N THR A 19 12.91 -14.15 -44.27
CA THR A 19 11.66 -13.50 -44.68
C THR A 19 10.92 -14.42 -45.65
N TYR A 20 9.59 -14.38 -45.66
CA TYR A 20 8.75 -14.97 -46.65
C TYR A 20 7.81 -13.94 -47.26
N GLN A 21 7.35 -14.17 -48.46
CA GLN A 21 6.39 -13.29 -49.13
C GLN A 21 4.98 -13.80 -48.88
N LYS A 22 4.12 -12.94 -48.42
CA LYS A 22 2.69 -13.22 -48.25
C LYS A 22 1.96 -13.18 -49.60
N PRO A 23 0.73 -13.74 -49.68
CA PRO A 23 -0.06 -13.73 -50.91
C PRO A 23 -0.39 -12.31 -51.43
N ASP A 24 -0.38 -11.31 -50.57
CA ASP A 24 -0.59 -9.90 -50.92
C ASP A 24 0.67 -9.21 -51.46
N GLY A 25 1.78 -9.96 -51.60
CA GLY A 25 3.05 -9.45 -52.08
C GLY A 25 3.93 -8.77 -51.03
N SER A 26 3.44 -8.58 -49.79
CA SER A 26 4.26 -8.05 -48.68
C SER A 26 5.21 -9.10 -48.14
N ASN A 27 6.35 -8.66 -47.58
CA ASN A 27 7.29 -9.56 -46.90
C ASN A 27 7.04 -9.55 -45.39
N GLU A 28 7.21 -10.72 -44.75
CA GLU A 28 7.16 -10.87 -43.31
C GLU A 28 8.43 -11.56 -42.79
N GLU A 29 8.93 -11.11 -41.64
CA GLU A 29 10.11 -11.69 -40.99
C GLU A 29 9.70 -12.85 -40.09
N VAL A 30 10.49 -13.91 -40.12
CA VAL A 30 10.32 -15.07 -39.23
C VAL A 30 11.05 -14.76 -37.91
N ALA A 31 10.33 -14.90 -36.77
CA ALA A 31 10.94 -14.79 -35.45
C ALA A 31 11.94 -15.95 -35.22
N THR A 32 13.04 -15.62 -34.58
CA THR A 32 14.08 -16.57 -34.21
C THR A 32 14.08 -16.76 -32.69
N LEU A 33 14.83 -17.72 -32.17
CA LEU A 33 15.01 -17.92 -30.72
C LEU A 33 15.70 -16.73 -30.03
N ASN A 34 16.30 -15.82 -30.79
CA ASN A 34 16.87 -14.59 -30.23
C ASN A 34 15.87 -13.46 -30.08
N ASP A 35 14.72 -13.56 -30.74
CA ASP A 35 13.59 -12.69 -30.53
C ASP A 35 12.90 -13.05 -29.21
N GLY A 36 12.02 -12.20 -28.70
CA GLY A 36 11.34 -12.44 -27.45
C GLY A 36 10.47 -11.28 -27.00
N LEU A 37 10.13 -11.30 -25.74
CA LEU A 37 9.35 -10.24 -25.10
C LEU A 37 10.23 -9.37 -24.21
N LYS A 38 9.84 -8.11 -24.11
CA LYS A 38 10.49 -7.15 -23.21
C LYS A 38 9.56 -6.89 -22.04
N PHE A 39 10.10 -7.06 -20.82
CA PHE A 39 9.39 -6.77 -19.58
C PHE A 39 10.04 -5.58 -18.90
N LYS A 40 9.22 -4.64 -18.44
CA LYS A 40 9.69 -3.46 -17.71
C LYS A 40 8.76 -3.19 -16.53
N GLY A 41 9.36 -3.03 -15.36
CA GLY A 41 8.67 -2.52 -14.16
C GLY A 41 8.74 -1.00 -14.09
N ASP A 42 8.17 -0.43 -13.04
CA ASP A 42 8.27 1.01 -12.74
C ASP A 42 9.71 1.44 -12.48
N MET A 43 10.51 0.54 -11.91
CA MET A 43 11.94 0.73 -11.64
C MET A 43 12.76 -0.39 -12.27
N GLY A 44 14.04 -0.12 -12.47
CA GLY A 44 14.98 -1.08 -13.04
C GLY A 44 15.08 -1.03 -14.57
N ALA A 45 16.00 -1.84 -15.09
CA ALA A 45 16.23 -1.96 -16.53
C ALA A 45 15.17 -2.86 -17.20
N THR A 46 14.98 -2.67 -18.50
CA THR A 46 14.15 -3.57 -19.30
C THR A 46 14.79 -4.96 -19.38
N SER A 47 14.03 -6.00 -19.05
CA SER A 47 14.43 -7.39 -19.21
C SER A 47 14.02 -7.89 -20.60
N ASN A 48 15.00 -8.31 -21.39
CA ASN A 48 14.77 -8.89 -22.71
C ASN A 48 14.78 -10.42 -22.58
N VAL A 49 13.63 -11.06 -22.68
CA VAL A 49 13.48 -12.51 -22.52
C VAL A 49 13.32 -13.15 -23.89
N LYS A 50 14.28 -13.96 -24.29
CA LYS A 50 14.30 -14.67 -25.57
C LYS A 50 13.22 -15.77 -25.60
N LEU A 51 12.81 -16.18 -26.80
CA LEU A 51 11.93 -17.33 -26.98
C LEU A 51 12.56 -18.58 -26.34
N ASN A 52 11.74 -19.48 -25.81
CA ASN A 52 12.13 -20.66 -25.04
C ASN A 52 12.90 -20.38 -23.74
N LYS A 53 12.77 -19.16 -23.18
CA LYS A 53 13.28 -18.81 -21.86
C LYS A 53 12.14 -18.53 -20.89
N GLN A 54 12.38 -18.82 -19.62
CA GLN A 54 11.41 -18.66 -18.54
C GLN A 54 11.42 -17.23 -18.01
N VAL A 55 10.26 -16.76 -17.59
CA VAL A 55 10.08 -15.55 -16.80
C VAL A 55 9.57 -15.96 -15.43
N ASP A 56 10.33 -15.67 -14.38
CA ASP A 56 9.92 -15.89 -13.01
C ASP A 56 9.32 -14.61 -12.45
N ILE A 57 8.05 -14.66 -12.03
CA ILE A 57 7.36 -13.60 -11.32
C ILE A 57 7.19 -14.08 -9.88
N THR A 58 8.02 -13.53 -8.97
CA THR A 58 8.07 -14.00 -7.58
C THR A 58 7.64 -12.90 -6.62
N GLY A 59 6.84 -13.26 -5.63
CA GLY A 59 6.40 -12.37 -4.54
C GLY A 59 7.13 -12.60 -3.21
N GLY A 60 8.08 -13.55 -3.14
CA GLY A 60 8.86 -13.86 -1.94
C GLY A 60 8.16 -14.78 -0.93
N VAL A 61 6.89 -15.12 -1.12
CA VAL A 61 6.18 -16.10 -0.29
C VAL A 61 6.57 -17.51 -0.75
N THR A 62 6.94 -18.38 0.18
CA THR A 62 7.46 -19.73 -0.12
C THR A 62 6.46 -20.85 0.11
N SER A 63 5.32 -20.57 0.77
CA SER A 63 4.26 -21.53 1.03
C SER A 63 2.91 -21.01 0.53
N ALA A 64 2.16 -21.83 -0.17
CA ALA A 64 0.82 -21.49 -0.63
C ALA A 64 -0.18 -21.25 0.54
N SER A 65 0.06 -21.89 1.69
CA SER A 65 -0.76 -21.69 2.90
C SER A 65 -0.64 -20.29 3.51
N ASP A 66 0.44 -19.58 3.18
CA ASP A 66 0.72 -18.23 3.66
C ASP A 66 0.14 -17.14 2.73
N LEU A 67 -0.50 -17.55 1.65
CA LEU A 67 -1.18 -16.64 0.73
C LEU A 67 -2.62 -16.38 1.19
N ALA A 68 -3.03 -15.13 1.19
CA ALA A 68 -4.43 -14.77 1.42
C ALA A 68 -5.30 -15.32 0.28
N THR A 69 -6.43 -15.94 0.63
CA THR A 69 -7.38 -16.53 -0.32
C THR A 69 -8.33 -15.51 -0.95
N GLY A 70 -8.29 -14.24 -0.50
CA GLY A 70 -9.11 -13.16 -1.04
C GLY A 70 -8.58 -12.63 -2.37
N ASN A 71 -9.45 -12.02 -3.17
CA ASN A 71 -9.10 -11.34 -4.42
C ASN A 71 -8.45 -9.96 -4.12
N ASN A 72 -7.26 -9.98 -3.53
CA ASN A 72 -6.55 -8.80 -3.04
C ASN A 72 -5.73 -8.07 -4.11
N ILE A 73 -5.51 -8.71 -5.26
CA ILE A 73 -4.76 -8.12 -6.37
C ILE A 73 -5.63 -8.17 -7.63
N GLY A 74 -5.79 -7.02 -8.27
CA GLY A 74 -6.41 -6.90 -9.58
C GLY A 74 -5.36 -6.61 -10.65
N VAL A 75 -5.61 -7.08 -11.87
CA VAL A 75 -4.79 -6.76 -13.04
C VAL A 75 -5.68 -6.09 -14.09
N THR A 76 -5.30 -4.90 -14.52
CA THR A 76 -5.93 -4.22 -15.64
C THR A 76 -5.01 -4.21 -16.83
N SER A 77 -5.57 -4.31 -18.03
CA SER A 77 -4.83 -4.18 -19.28
C SER A 77 -5.34 -2.99 -20.07
N ALA A 78 -4.43 -2.23 -20.66
CA ALA A 78 -4.75 -1.25 -21.68
C ALA A 78 -4.67 -1.90 -23.08
N ALA A 79 -5.38 -1.34 -24.05
CA ALA A 79 -5.20 -1.72 -25.44
C ALA A 79 -3.75 -1.48 -25.87
N VAL A 80 -3.28 -2.26 -26.84
CA VAL A 80 -1.95 -2.09 -27.41
C VAL A 80 -1.86 -0.69 -28.04
N GLY A 81 -0.86 0.09 -27.64
CA GLY A 81 -0.62 1.42 -28.16
C GLY A 81 -0.17 1.44 -29.62
N ALA A 82 -0.15 2.60 -30.25
CA ALA A 82 0.36 2.78 -31.62
C ALA A 82 1.84 2.38 -31.75
N ASP A 83 2.58 2.38 -30.66
CA ASP A 83 3.97 1.92 -30.56
C ASP A 83 4.11 0.39 -30.45
N GLY A 84 2.98 -0.36 -30.47
CA GLY A 84 2.95 -1.81 -30.33
C GLY A 84 3.15 -2.32 -28.89
N ASN A 85 3.21 -1.43 -27.89
CA ASN A 85 3.41 -1.80 -26.50
C ASN A 85 2.08 -2.09 -25.78
N ALA A 86 2.05 -3.16 -24.98
CA ALA A 86 0.95 -3.46 -24.04
C ALA A 86 1.32 -3.02 -22.62
N LYS A 87 0.32 -2.63 -21.85
CA LYS A 87 0.48 -2.31 -20.43
C LYS A 87 -0.44 -3.20 -19.59
N LEU A 88 0.15 -3.92 -18.65
CA LEU A 88 -0.56 -4.62 -17.58
C LEU A 88 -0.27 -3.90 -16.27
N GLN A 89 -1.30 -3.55 -15.52
CA GLN A 89 -1.17 -2.82 -14.27
C GLN A 89 -1.70 -3.69 -13.13
N LEU A 90 -0.81 -4.06 -12.21
CA LEU A 90 -1.14 -4.78 -11.00
C LEU A 90 -1.50 -3.77 -9.91
N GLN A 91 -2.62 -3.97 -9.24
CA GLN A 91 -3.15 -3.07 -8.23
C GLN A 91 -3.70 -3.86 -7.05
N LEU A 92 -3.52 -3.33 -5.83
CA LEU A 92 -4.21 -3.86 -4.67
C LEU A 92 -5.72 -3.52 -4.75
N ALA A 93 -6.54 -4.44 -4.30
CA ALA A 93 -7.97 -4.19 -4.10
C ALA A 93 -8.16 -3.08 -3.04
N LYS A 94 -9.21 -2.26 -3.18
CA LYS A 94 -9.55 -1.24 -2.17
C LYS A 94 -9.85 -1.85 -0.81
N ASN A 95 -10.45 -3.05 -0.80
CA ASN A 95 -10.72 -3.82 0.41
C ASN A 95 -9.86 -5.07 0.38
N LEU A 96 -8.97 -5.22 1.35
CA LEU A 96 -8.19 -6.44 1.52
C LEU A 96 -8.93 -7.40 2.46
N THR A 97 -9.03 -8.66 2.06
CA THR A 97 -9.79 -9.70 2.79
C THR A 97 -8.94 -10.95 2.98
N GLY A 98 -9.26 -11.75 4.00
CA GLY A 98 -8.57 -13.00 4.29
C GLY A 98 -7.14 -12.83 4.79
N LEU A 99 -6.78 -11.66 5.31
CA LEU A 99 -5.48 -11.43 5.95
C LEU A 99 -5.53 -11.93 7.40
N GLN A 100 -4.49 -12.64 7.84
CA GLN A 100 -4.32 -13.01 9.25
C GLN A 100 -3.84 -11.84 10.11
N SER A 101 -2.96 -11.01 9.56
CA SER A 101 -2.40 -9.84 10.24
C SER A 101 -1.94 -8.80 9.25
N VAL A 102 -1.82 -7.56 9.75
CA VAL A 102 -1.15 -6.47 9.05
C VAL A 102 -0.08 -5.92 9.98
N THR A 103 1.18 -6.00 9.60
CA THR A 103 2.29 -5.44 10.37
C THR A 103 2.79 -4.19 9.66
N ALA A 104 2.70 -3.05 10.36
CA ALA A 104 3.30 -1.80 9.93
C ALA A 104 4.57 -1.54 10.75
N SER A 105 5.63 -1.06 10.10
CA SER A 105 6.87 -0.70 10.80
C SER A 105 6.76 0.60 11.59
N ASP A 106 5.75 1.40 11.33
CA ASP A 106 5.51 2.70 11.95
C ASP A 106 4.05 2.82 12.40
N THR A 107 3.18 3.39 11.60
CA THR A 107 1.78 3.63 11.98
C THR A 107 0.78 3.07 10.97
N VAL A 108 -0.42 2.74 11.48
CA VAL A 108 -1.62 2.48 10.69
C VAL A 108 -2.59 3.65 10.88
N LYS A 109 -3.08 4.23 9.78
CA LYS A 109 -4.04 5.34 9.80
C LYS A 109 -5.40 4.90 9.26
N ALA A 110 -6.46 5.28 9.98
CA ALA A 110 -7.84 5.11 9.55
C ALA A 110 -8.59 6.44 9.79
N GLY A 111 -8.71 7.26 8.76
CA GLY A 111 -9.16 8.65 8.89
C GLY A 111 -8.19 9.48 9.73
N THR A 112 -8.67 10.10 10.80
CA THR A 112 -7.86 10.84 11.77
C THR A 112 -7.18 9.95 12.80
N ALA A 113 -7.72 8.76 13.07
CA ALA A 113 -7.15 7.82 14.04
C ALA A 113 -5.81 7.26 13.53
N THR A 114 -4.81 7.26 14.41
CA THR A 114 -3.46 6.72 14.16
C THR A 114 -3.12 5.73 15.26
N VAL A 115 -2.66 4.53 14.89
CA VAL A 115 -2.21 3.49 15.81
C VAL A 115 -0.76 3.14 15.48
N GLY A 116 0.12 3.16 16.46
CA GLY A 116 1.52 2.77 16.29
C GLY A 116 2.50 3.69 17.02
N ASN A 117 3.78 3.56 16.68
CA ASN A 117 4.84 4.36 17.28
C ASN A 117 4.89 5.76 16.65
N HIS A 118 4.56 6.76 17.42
CA HIS A 118 4.63 8.16 16.98
C HIS A 118 4.80 9.11 18.17
N THR A 119 5.06 10.37 17.85
CA THR A 119 5.27 11.42 18.84
C THR A 119 4.04 12.30 18.91
N VAL A 120 3.57 12.57 20.13
CA VAL A 120 2.47 13.49 20.46
C VAL A 120 2.93 14.46 21.53
N ALA A 121 2.42 15.68 21.51
CA ALA A 121 2.64 16.63 22.59
C ALA A 121 1.64 16.35 23.72
N ASP A 122 2.13 16.34 24.97
CA ASP A 122 1.25 16.29 26.13
C ASP A 122 0.61 17.66 26.43
N ASN A 123 -0.24 17.72 27.44
CA ASN A 123 -0.95 18.93 27.82
C ASN A 123 -0.04 20.05 28.42
N LYS A 124 1.26 19.80 28.55
CA LYS A 124 2.28 20.77 28.99
C LYS A 124 3.24 21.13 27.84
N GLY A 125 3.01 20.60 26.65
CA GLY A 125 3.82 20.84 25.47
C GLY A 125 5.09 19.98 25.38
N ALA A 126 5.29 19.00 26.25
CA ALA A 126 6.38 18.07 26.15
C ALA A 126 6.03 16.94 25.15
N ASN A 127 7.01 16.52 24.36
CA ASN A 127 6.84 15.46 23.39
C ASN A 127 6.96 14.08 24.05
N GLN A 128 5.93 13.25 23.83
CA GLN A 128 5.88 11.86 24.24
C GLN A 128 5.98 10.95 22.99
N THR A 129 6.93 10.04 22.97
CA THR A 129 7.09 9.06 21.87
C THR A 129 6.82 7.66 22.37
N GLY A 130 5.95 6.94 21.66
CA GLY A 130 5.56 5.59 22.04
C GLY A 130 4.49 5.01 21.14
N ASN A 131 4.00 3.81 21.50
CA ASN A 131 2.88 3.19 20.82
C ASN A 131 1.56 3.75 21.37
N PHE A 132 0.92 4.60 20.60
CA PHE A 132 -0.31 5.30 20.98
C PHE A 132 -1.45 5.00 20.00
N VAL A 133 -2.66 5.26 20.48
CA VAL A 133 -3.86 5.45 19.64
C VAL A 133 -4.28 6.89 19.80
N THR A 134 -4.24 7.67 18.73
CA THR A 134 -4.55 9.11 18.74
C THR A 134 -5.55 9.48 17.64
N GLY A 135 -6.02 10.72 17.63
CA GLY A 135 -6.97 11.22 16.62
C GLY A 135 -8.39 10.69 16.79
N LEU A 136 -8.76 10.28 18.00
CA LEU A 136 -10.13 9.91 18.36
C LEU A 136 -10.97 11.18 18.59
N ASP A 137 -12.20 11.20 18.08
CA ASP A 137 -13.07 12.39 18.11
C ASP A 137 -13.83 12.59 19.45
N ASN A 138 -13.88 11.55 20.29
CA ASN A 138 -14.62 11.57 21.55
C ASN A 138 -13.80 12.19 22.70
N THR A 139 -13.56 13.49 22.64
CA THR A 139 -12.74 14.22 23.61
C THR A 139 -13.53 14.80 24.79
N ASN A 140 -14.86 14.82 24.71
CA ASN A 140 -15.72 15.41 25.72
C ASN A 140 -16.47 14.35 26.54
N TRP A 141 -16.73 14.64 27.82
CA TRP A 141 -17.57 13.84 28.69
C TRP A 141 -18.49 14.75 29.53
N ASN A 142 -19.82 14.60 29.37
CA ASN A 142 -20.79 15.30 30.18
C ASN A 142 -21.04 14.54 31.48
N MET A 143 -20.58 15.08 32.61
CA MET A 143 -20.73 14.44 33.92
C MET A 143 -22.17 14.40 34.44
N ALA A 144 -23.01 15.41 34.05
CA ALA A 144 -24.39 15.51 34.50
C ALA A 144 -25.33 14.54 33.78
N ASP A 145 -25.07 14.31 32.50
CA ASP A 145 -25.85 13.39 31.65
C ASP A 145 -24.91 12.67 30.66
N PRO A 146 -24.23 11.63 31.12
CA PRO A 146 -23.22 10.96 30.31
C PRO A 146 -23.83 10.11 29.20
N VAL A 147 -23.50 10.45 27.94
CA VAL A 147 -23.85 9.65 26.77
C VAL A 147 -22.63 8.82 26.34
N PHE A 148 -22.78 7.51 26.37
CA PHE A 148 -21.70 6.60 25.99
C PHE A 148 -22.14 5.58 24.96
N VAL A 149 -21.18 5.07 24.21
CA VAL A 149 -21.38 4.00 23.22
C VAL A 149 -20.61 2.77 23.73
N PRO A 150 -21.28 1.65 24.04
CA PRO A 150 -20.60 0.44 24.48
C PRO A 150 -19.54 -0.02 23.48
N GLY A 151 -18.36 -0.38 23.98
CA GLY A 151 -17.23 -0.87 23.16
C GLY A 151 -16.38 0.24 22.49
N ARG A 152 -16.74 1.52 22.64
CA ARG A 152 -15.91 2.63 22.16
C ARG A 152 -14.79 2.92 23.18
N ALA A 153 -13.57 3.17 22.68
CA ALA A 153 -12.45 3.58 23.52
C ALA A 153 -12.70 4.98 24.12
N ALA A 154 -12.34 5.19 25.38
CA ALA A 154 -12.28 6.50 25.99
C ALA A 154 -10.95 7.19 25.66
N THR A 155 -10.95 8.52 25.66
CA THR A 155 -9.73 9.33 25.51
C THR A 155 -9.21 9.80 26.86
N GLU A 156 -7.95 10.24 26.91
CA GLU A 156 -7.38 10.87 28.11
C GLU A 156 -8.10 12.17 28.49
N ASP A 157 -8.65 12.91 27.51
CA ASP A 157 -9.47 14.10 27.78
C ASP A 157 -10.73 13.75 28.58
N GLN A 158 -11.41 12.67 28.23
CA GLN A 158 -12.56 12.18 28.97
C GLN A 158 -12.17 11.71 30.38
N LEU A 159 -11.06 10.99 30.50
CA LEU A 159 -10.52 10.56 31.79
C LEU A 159 -10.14 11.75 32.66
N LYS A 160 -9.52 12.81 32.09
CA LYS A 160 -9.20 14.04 32.80
C LYS A 160 -10.45 14.70 33.36
N THR A 161 -11.52 14.80 32.57
CA THR A 161 -12.80 15.38 33.02
C THR A 161 -13.35 14.65 34.26
N VAL A 162 -13.34 13.32 34.23
CA VAL A 162 -13.77 12.48 35.37
C VAL A 162 -12.85 12.67 36.58
N SER A 163 -11.53 12.70 36.39
CA SER A 163 -10.54 12.90 37.45
C SER A 163 -10.71 14.23 38.13
N ASP A 164 -10.95 15.30 37.39
CA ASP A 164 -11.16 16.64 37.96
C ASP A 164 -12.46 16.71 38.77
N ALA A 165 -13.54 16.07 38.33
CA ALA A 165 -14.79 16.00 39.07
C ALA A 165 -14.64 15.20 40.39
N VAL A 166 -13.90 14.08 40.36
CA VAL A 166 -13.61 13.29 41.57
C VAL A 166 -12.79 14.10 42.59
N LYS A 167 -11.78 14.85 42.11
CA LYS A 167 -10.99 15.73 43.01
C LYS A 167 -11.84 16.82 43.63
N ALA A 168 -12.74 17.46 42.87
CA ALA A 168 -13.64 18.49 43.37
C ALA A 168 -14.60 17.91 44.43
N ALA A 169 -15.17 16.72 44.21
CA ALA A 169 -16.01 16.04 45.17
C ALA A 169 -15.27 15.71 46.47
N SER A 170 -14.02 15.24 46.38
CA SER A 170 -13.18 14.92 47.52
C SER A 170 -12.84 16.17 48.36
N ALA A 171 -12.54 17.32 47.71
CA ALA A 171 -12.27 18.57 48.38
C ALA A 171 -13.51 19.05 49.16
N SER A 172 -14.70 19.02 48.54
CA SER A 172 -15.96 19.36 49.18
C SER A 172 -16.28 18.48 50.41
N SER A 173 -16.00 17.17 50.32
CA SER A 173 -16.18 16.23 51.45
C SER A 173 -15.22 16.50 52.62
N SER A 174 -14.03 17.01 52.36
CA SER A 174 -13.06 17.38 53.42
C SER A 174 -13.50 18.62 54.20
N ASP A 175 -14.13 19.57 53.55
CA ASP A 175 -14.65 20.78 54.22
C ASP A 175 -15.79 20.46 55.18
N TYR A 176 -16.67 19.53 54.87
CA TYR A 176 -17.73 19.07 55.77
C TYR A 176 -17.20 18.39 57.05
N ARG A 177 -16.07 17.68 56.95
CA ARG A 177 -15.43 17.04 58.12
C ARG A 177 -14.80 18.01 59.10
N LEU A 178 -14.32 19.15 58.63
CA LEU A 178 -13.75 20.19 59.49
C LEU A 178 -14.81 20.93 60.29
N ILE A 179 -16.04 21.09 59.79
CA ILE A 179 -17.16 21.74 60.47
C ILE A 179 -17.75 20.87 61.59
N GLU A 180 -17.76 19.53 61.46
CA GLU A 180 -18.27 18.61 62.45
C GLU A 180 -17.34 18.41 63.67
N ASN A 181 -16.07 18.78 63.61
CA ASN A 181 -15.10 18.61 64.70
C ASN A 181 -14.90 19.86 65.57
N ASP A 182 -15.52 21.00 65.20
CA ASP A 182 -15.46 22.24 66.00
C ASP A 182 -16.74 22.53 66.85
N ALA A 183 -17.61 21.52 67.08
CA ALA A 183 -18.84 21.62 67.85
C ALA A 183 -18.72 20.92 69.22
#